data_5bf23fba252b055ff9998334b17c5152
#
_entry.id   5bf23fba252b055ff9998334b17c5152
#
_cell.length_a   1.000
_cell.length_b   1.000
_cell.length_c   1.000
_cell.angle_alpha   90.00
_cell.angle_beta   90.00
_cell.angle_gamma   90.00
#
_symmetry.space_group_name_H-M   'P 1'
#
loop_
_entity.id
_entity.type
_entity.pdbx_description
1 polymer ?
#
loop_
_entity_poly.entity_id
_entity_poly.type
_entity_poly.pdbx_seq_one_letter_code
_entity_poly.pdbx_strand_id
1 'polypeptide(L)'
;VATNDIHYINAEDAEPHDVLLCIQTGKKVNDENRMRYTGGQYYLKSEQEMRDLFRYAQQAIDNTAKIADRCNVEIEFGKTKLPKFSVPDGYTSEQYLEKLCREGLVRRYGEEASQVEKRLDYELGVIKKMGYVDYFLIVWDFIHFAKSKDIMVGPGRGSAAGSVVAYSLEITDIEPLRYQLLFERFLNPERVSMPDIDVDFCFERRQEVIDYVVEKYGKDQVVQIVTFGTLAAKNCIRDVGRALDLPYSLCDMIAKLIPAELNMTIDRALNVNPELRSHYDSDPQVKKLI
;
A
#
# COMPACT_ATOMS: atom_id res chain seq x y z
N VAL A 1 -7.50 24.15 -22.56
CA VAL A 1 -6.16 23.53 -22.42
C VAL A 1 -5.94 22.52 -23.53
N ALA A 2 -4.67 22.24 -23.85
CA ALA A 2 -4.28 21.17 -24.73
C ALA A 2 -3.65 20.04 -23.90
N THR A 3 -3.98 18.80 -24.21
CA THR A 3 -3.48 17.60 -23.52
C THR A 3 -2.87 16.62 -24.51
N ASN A 4 -1.99 15.75 -24.06
CA ASN A 4 -1.25 14.81 -24.93
C ASN A 4 -1.52 13.34 -24.59
N ASP A 5 -2.51 13.03 -23.77
CA ASP A 5 -2.84 11.64 -23.37
C ASP A 5 -1.59 10.85 -22.90
N ILE A 6 -0.87 11.41 -21.91
CA ILE A 6 0.44 10.92 -21.46
C ILE A 6 0.29 9.57 -20.78
N HIS A 7 1.06 8.58 -21.22
CA HIS A 7 1.12 7.23 -20.67
C HIS A 7 2.51 6.83 -20.17
N TYR A 8 3.55 7.52 -20.61
CA TYR A 8 4.93 7.32 -20.17
C TYR A 8 5.71 8.64 -20.22
N ILE A 9 6.89 8.67 -19.59
CA ILE A 9 7.62 9.94 -19.37
C ILE A 9 8.47 10.31 -20.58
N ASN A 10 9.32 9.42 -21.07
CA ASN A 10 10.25 9.70 -22.16
C ASN A 10 9.81 9.04 -23.47
N ALA A 11 10.23 9.56 -24.60
CA ALA A 11 9.85 9.01 -25.89
C ALA A 11 10.32 7.55 -26.09
N GLU A 12 11.51 7.22 -25.53
CA GLU A 12 12.08 5.89 -25.53
C GLU A 12 11.31 4.87 -24.69
N ASP A 13 10.44 5.31 -23.78
CA ASP A 13 9.62 4.44 -22.93
C ASP A 13 8.44 3.79 -23.69
N ALA A 14 8.29 4.09 -24.97
CA ALA A 14 7.20 3.53 -25.79
C ALA A 14 7.25 2.00 -25.90
N GLU A 15 8.46 1.42 -26.09
CA GLU A 15 8.65 -0.04 -26.17
C GLU A 15 8.47 -0.71 -24.79
N PRO A 16 9.11 -0.25 -23.70
CA PRO A 16 8.83 -0.75 -22.36
C PRO A 16 7.35 -0.67 -21.96
N HIS A 17 6.66 0.40 -22.31
CA HIS A 17 5.23 0.55 -22.06
C HIS A 17 4.39 -0.49 -22.83
N ASP A 18 4.72 -0.80 -24.08
CA ASP A 18 4.05 -1.82 -24.88
C ASP A 18 4.23 -3.23 -24.27
N VAL A 19 5.44 -3.52 -23.74
CA VAL A 19 5.70 -4.76 -22.98
C VAL A 19 4.89 -4.80 -21.69
N LEU A 20 4.78 -3.68 -20.95
CA LEU A 20 3.97 -3.58 -19.73
C LEU A 20 2.49 -3.86 -19.99
N LEU A 21 1.94 -3.36 -21.10
CA LEU A 21 0.57 -3.67 -21.54
C LEU A 21 0.39 -5.17 -21.81
N CYS A 22 1.39 -5.82 -22.41
CA CYS A 22 1.36 -7.27 -22.61
C CYS A 22 1.38 -8.04 -21.31
N ILE A 23 2.17 -7.61 -20.32
CA ILE A 23 2.19 -8.21 -18.98
C ILE A 23 0.82 -8.09 -18.33
N GLN A 24 0.24 -6.89 -18.33
CA GLN A 24 -1.06 -6.61 -17.71
C GLN A 24 -2.21 -7.40 -18.34
N THR A 25 -2.20 -7.57 -19.65
CA THR A 25 -3.30 -8.23 -20.39
C THR A 25 -3.05 -9.71 -20.65
N GLY A 26 -1.92 -10.28 -20.19
CA GLY A 26 -1.54 -11.68 -20.43
C GLY A 26 -1.24 -12.00 -21.89
N LYS A 27 -0.84 -11.00 -22.68
CA LYS A 27 -0.52 -11.10 -24.09
C LYS A 27 0.98 -11.11 -24.35
N LYS A 28 1.37 -11.38 -25.61
CA LYS A 28 2.74 -11.29 -26.11
C LYS A 28 2.86 -10.12 -27.09
N VAL A 29 4.06 -9.57 -27.22
CA VAL A 29 4.33 -8.44 -28.13
C VAL A 29 3.94 -8.76 -29.57
N ASN A 30 4.10 -10.03 -30.01
CA ASN A 30 3.81 -10.49 -31.36
C ASN A 30 2.33 -10.85 -31.61
N ASP A 31 1.48 -10.83 -30.57
CA ASP A 31 0.05 -11.10 -30.75
C ASP A 31 -0.60 -10.00 -31.60
N GLU A 32 -1.37 -10.40 -32.61
CA GLU A 32 -2.05 -9.45 -33.50
C GLU A 32 -3.21 -8.73 -32.77
N ASN A 33 -3.96 -9.46 -31.96
CA ASN A 33 -5.17 -8.98 -31.32
C ASN A 33 -4.93 -8.60 -29.84
N ARG A 34 -4.25 -7.47 -29.62
CA ARG A 34 -3.95 -6.93 -28.30
C ARG A 34 -4.05 -5.41 -28.23
N MET A 35 -4.12 -4.87 -27.03
CA MET A 35 -4.05 -3.43 -26.79
C MET A 35 -2.66 -2.89 -27.15
N ARG A 36 -2.62 -1.78 -27.89
CA ARG A 36 -1.39 -1.08 -28.30
C ARG A 36 -1.61 0.41 -28.34
N TYR A 37 -0.58 1.16 -27.99
CA TYR A 37 -0.47 2.59 -28.27
C TYR A 37 0.48 2.80 -29.44
N THR A 38 -0.06 3.11 -30.60
CA THR A 38 0.74 3.24 -31.83
C THR A 38 1.32 4.63 -31.98
N GLY A 39 2.50 4.74 -32.62
CA GLY A 39 3.10 6.02 -32.99
C GLY A 39 4.05 6.63 -31.98
N GLY A 40 4.21 6.06 -30.79
CA GLY A 40 5.22 6.49 -29.80
C GLY A 40 5.09 7.96 -29.29
N GLN A 41 3.88 8.54 -29.39
CA GLN A 41 3.67 9.97 -29.10
C GLN A 41 3.05 10.27 -27.73
N TYR A 42 2.89 9.27 -26.87
CA TYR A 42 2.20 9.38 -25.58
C TYR A 42 3.15 9.72 -24.42
N TYR A 43 4.30 10.33 -24.70
CA TYR A 43 5.26 10.76 -23.69
C TYR A 43 5.00 12.19 -23.19
N LEU A 44 5.59 12.55 -22.06
CA LEU A 44 5.50 13.89 -21.48
C LEU A 44 6.30 14.88 -22.35
N LYS A 45 5.59 15.62 -23.18
CA LYS A 45 6.17 16.60 -24.09
C LYS A 45 6.56 17.89 -23.38
N SER A 46 7.63 18.50 -23.84
CA SER A 46 8.02 19.86 -23.47
C SER A 46 6.99 20.90 -23.96
N GLU A 47 7.02 22.09 -23.36
CA GLU A 47 6.18 23.21 -23.82
C GLU A 47 6.37 23.50 -25.32
N GLN A 48 7.61 23.48 -25.81
CA GLN A 48 7.90 23.74 -27.21
C GLN A 48 7.29 22.69 -28.13
N GLU A 49 7.41 21.41 -27.79
CA GLU A 49 6.77 20.31 -28.57
C GLU A 49 5.25 20.44 -28.58
N MET A 50 4.65 20.80 -27.45
CA MET A 50 3.21 21.04 -27.38
C MET A 50 2.80 22.26 -28.20
N ARG A 51 3.59 23.34 -28.22
CA ARG A 51 3.33 24.52 -29.06
C ARG A 51 3.44 24.19 -30.56
N ASP A 52 4.38 23.34 -30.94
CA ASP A 52 4.54 22.89 -32.32
C ASP A 52 3.41 21.96 -32.74
N LEU A 53 2.89 21.13 -31.84
CA LEU A 53 1.77 20.24 -32.09
C LEU A 53 0.43 21.00 -32.21
N PHE A 54 0.23 22.02 -31.37
CA PHE A 54 -1.01 22.83 -31.30
C PHE A 54 -0.81 24.25 -31.83
N ARG A 55 -0.15 24.41 -33.00
CA ARG A 55 0.11 25.72 -33.63
C ARG A 55 -1.15 26.58 -33.80
N TYR A 56 -2.28 25.95 -34.03
CA TYR A 56 -3.59 26.58 -34.20
C TYR A 56 -4.27 27.01 -32.90
N ALA A 57 -3.74 26.61 -31.75
CA ALA A 57 -4.38 26.81 -30.45
C ALA A 57 -3.36 27.21 -29.35
N GLN A 58 -2.47 28.18 -29.63
CA GLN A 58 -1.42 28.62 -28.71
C GLN A 58 -1.97 29.07 -27.35
N GLN A 59 -3.13 29.70 -27.32
CA GLN A 59 -3.79 30.12 -26.10
C GLN A 59 -4.13 28.92 -25.18
N ALA A 60 -4.36 27.74 -25.75
CA ALA A 60 -4.63 26.53 -24.95
C ALA A 60 -3.40 26.08 -24.15
N ILE A 61 -2.19 26.31 -24.69
CA ILE A 61 -0.92 26.06 -24.00
C ILE A 61 -0.72 27.11 -22.92
N ASP A 62 -0.89 28.42 -23.24
CA ASP A 62 -0.73 29.52 -22.26
C ASP A 62 -1.70 29.36 -21.06
N ASN A 63 -2.87 28.78 -21.27
CA ASN A 63 -3.83 28.54 -20.20
C ASN A 63 -3.35 27.53 -19.16
N THR A 64 -2.39 26.67 -19.49
CA THR A 64 -1.78 25.74 -18.52
C THR A 64 -1.08 26.52 -17.39
N ALA A 65 -0.25 27.52 -17.75
CA ALA A 65 0.39 28.39 -16.77
C ALA A 65 -0.65 29.22 -15.98
N LYS A 66 -1.64 29.81 -16.68
CA LYS A 66 -2.70 30.59 -16.02
C LYS A 66 -3.52 29.78 -15.02
N ILE A 67 -3.74 28.50 -15.29
CA ILE A 67 -4.41 27.60 -14.34
C ILE A 67 -3.50 27.30 -13.15
N ALA A 68 -2.22 27.01 -13.39
CA ALA A 68 -1.25 26.77 -12.33
C ALA A 68 -1.16 27.99 -11.39
N ASP A 69 -1.11 29.21 -11.92
CA ASP A 69 -1.07 30.47 -11.14
C ASP A 69 -2.32 30.68 -10.26
N ARG A 70 -3.44 30.05 -10.62
CA ARG A 70 -4.70 30.08 -9.83
C ARG A 70 -4.74 29.02 -8.74
N CYS A 71 -3.87 28.03 -8.80
CA CYS A 71 -3.80 26.95 -7.82
C CYS A 71 -2.88 27.37 -6.68
N ASN A 72 -3.44 27.40 -5.47
CA ASN A 72 -2.69 27.69 -4.24
C ASN A 72 -3.02 26.59 -3.23
N VAL A 73 -2.23 25.52 -3.23
CA VAL A 73 -2.43 24.34 -2.38
C VAL A 73 -1.25 24.20 -1.43
N GLU A 74 -1.54 24.28 -0.13
CA GLU A 74 -0.58 23.99 0.92
C GLU A 74 -0.86 22.60 1.51
N ILE A 75 0.15 21.73 1.49
CA ILE A 75 0.08 20.40 2.12
C ILE A 75 0.80 20.47 3.45
N GLU A 76 0.07 20.31 4.55
CA GLU A 76 0.63 20.28 5.90
C GLU A 76 1.31 18.93 6.14
N PHE A 77 2.64 18.90 6.16
CA PHE A 77 3.43 17.74 6.54
C PHE A 77 3.64 17.67 8.06
N GLY A 78 3.74 16.44 8.59
CA GLY A 78 4.06 16.18 10.00
C GLY A 78 2.90 16.42 10.98
N LYS A 79 1.70 16.76 10.50
CA LYS A 79 0.50 16.86 11.33
C LYS A 79 -0.41 15.65 11.09
N THR A 80 -0.53 14.82 12.09
CA THR A 80 -1.46 13.68 12.07
C THR A 80 -2.90 14.18 12.23
N LYS A 81 -3.75 13.91 11.25
CA LYS A 81 -5.18 14.25 11.27
C LYS A 81 -5.97 12.96 11.46
N LEU A 82 -6.23 12.60 12.72
CA LEU A 82 -7.07 11.45 13.03
C LEU A 82 -8.54 11.87 13.11
N PRO A 83 -9.48 11.10 12.55
CA PRO A 83 -10.90 11.31 12.77
C PRO A 83 -11.26 11.03 14.23
N LYS A 84 -12.36 11.65 14.71
CA LYS A 84 -12.90 11.38 16.03
C LYS A 84 -13.94 10.26 15.95
N PHE A 85 -13.89 9.37 16.91
CA PHE A 85 -14.91 8.33 17.05
C PHE A 85 -16.11 8.88 17.83
N SER A 86 -17.34 8.63 17.34
CA SER A 86 -18.56 8.99 18.05
C SER A 86 -18.86 7.95 19.11
N VAL A 87 -18.63 8.30 20.36
CA VAL A 87 -18.95 7.42 21.52
C VAL A 87 -20.41 7.53 21.94
N PRO A 88 -20.97 6.52 22.61
CA PRO A 88 -22.30 6.61 23.21
C PRO A 88 -22.40 7.73 24.24
N ASP A 89 -23.63 8.26 24.44
CA ASP A 89 -23.90 9.31 25.42
C ASP A 89 -23.41 8.93 26.83
N GLY A 90 -22.80 9.90 27.49
CA GLY A 90 -22.28 9.74 28.85
C GLY A 90 -20.83 9.24 28.93
N TYR A 91 -20.17 8.99 27.81
CA TYR A 91 -18.76 8.58 27.79
C TYR A 91 -17.87 9.59 27.05
N THR A 92 -16.64 9.73 27.52
CA THR A 92 -15.54 10.23 26.69
C THR A 92 -14.94 9.07 25.88
N SER A 93 -14.21 9.37 24.78
CA SER A 93 -13.50 8.32 23.99
C SER A 93 -12.59 7.47 24.88
N GLU A 94 -11.88 8.09 25.81
CA GLU A 94 -10.99 7.38 26.74
C GLU A 94 -11.74 6.41 27.65
N GLN A 95 -12.84 6.88 28.26
CA GLN A 95 -13.67 6.06 29.15
C GLN A 95 -14.30 4.89 28.38
N TYR A 96 -14.72 5.15 27.15
CA TYR A 96 -15.33 4.11 26.32
C TYR A 96 -14.31 3.05 25.89
N LEU A 97 -13.12 3.47 25.47
CA LEU A 97 -12.03 2.55 25.16
C LEU A 97 -11.67 1.69 26.38
N GLU A 98 -11.49 2.30 27.53
CA GLU A 98 -11.16 1.60 28.78
C GLU A 98 -12.23 0.58 29.15
N LYS A 99 -13.51 0.95 29.07
CA LYS A 99 -14.65 0.04 29.31
C LYS A 99 -14.57 -1.18 28.40
N LEU A 100 -14.45 -0.96 27.09
CA LEU A 100 -14.37 -2.06 26.10
C LEU A 100 -13.18 -2.98 26.36
N CYS A 101 -12.03 -2.40 26.72
CA CYS A 101 -10.82 -3.18 27.03
C CYS A 101 -11.00 -4.02 28.29
N ARG A 102 -11.59 -3.49 29.37
CA ARG A 102 -11.81 -4.25 30.62
C ARG A 102 -12.84 -5.38 30.43
N GLU A 103 -13.94 -5.11 29.71
CA GLU A 103 -14.91 -6.15 29.34
C GLU A 103 -14.26 -7.23 28.48
N GLY A 104 -13.45 -6.82 27.50
CA GLY A 104 -12.71 -7.74 26.65
C GLY A 104 -11.63 -8.52 27.39
N LEU A 105 -10.94 -7.91 28.34
CA LEU A 105 -9.94 -8.58 29.17
C LEU A 105 -10.55 -9.76 29.92
N VAL A 106 -11.70 -9.54 30.59
CA VAL A 106 -12.42 -10.61 31.29
C VAL A 106 -12.87 -11.69 30.33
N ARG A 107 -13.36 -11.33 29.17
CA ARG A 107 -13.80 -12.28 28.13
C ARG A 107 -12.65 -13.15 27.59
N ARG A 108 -11.44 -12.55 27.43
CA ARG A 108 -10.26 -13.23 26.86
C ARG A 108 -9.49 -14.05 27.89
N TYR A 109 -9.33 -13.56 29.12
CA TYR A 109 -8.45 -14.15 30.13
C TYR A 109 -9.23 -14.83 31.28
N GLY A 110 -10.55 -14.61 31.42
CA GLY A 110 -11.35 -15.22 32.48
C GLY A 110 -10.80 -14.95 33.87
N GLU A 111 -10.46 -15.98 34.62
CA GLU A 111 -9.93 -15.89 36.00
C GLU A 111 -8.50 -15.28 36.03
N GLU A 112 -7.76 -15.34 34.94
CA GLU A 112 -6.41 -14.78 34.86
C GLU A 112 -6.40 -13.27 34.55
N ALA A 113 -7.56 -12.65 34.29
CA ALA A 113 -7.68 -11.24 33.92
C ALA A 113 -6.96 -10.30 34.89
N SER A 114 -7.05 -10.56 36.21
CA SER A 114 -6.38 -9.75 37.23
C SER A 114 -4.86 -9.72 37.13
N GLN A 115 -4.24 -10.76 36.56
CA GLN A 115 -2.79 -10.85 36.38
C GLN A 115 -2.32 -9.96 35.23
N VAL A 116 -3.22 -9.66 34.28
CA VAL A 116 -2.94 -8.90 33.05
C VAL A 116 -3.30 -7.41 33.19
N GLU A 117 -4.09 -7.03 34.20
CA GLU A 117 -4.54 -5.64 34.40
C GLU A 117 -3.41 -4.61 34.37
N LYS A 118 -2.30 -4.87 35.02
CA LYS A 118 -1.16 -3.94 35.04
C LYS A 118 -0.60 -3.66 33.65
N ARG A 119 -0.57 -4.69 32.79
CA ARG A 119 -0.13 -4.54 31.42
C ARG A 119 -1.15 -3.77 30.59
N LEU A 120 -2.43 -4.03 30.78
CA LEU A 120 -3.53 -3.30 30.14
C LEU A 120 -3.47 -1.80 30.50
N ASP A 121 -3.34 -1.48 31.79
CA ASP A 121 -3.29 -0.09 32.28
C ASP A 121 -2.06 0.65 31.72
N TYR A 122 -0.91 -0.01 31.63
CA TYR A 122 0.28 0.54 31.01
C TYR A 122 0.04 0.88 29.54
N GLU A 123 -0.48 -0.07 28.75
CA GLU A 123 -0.75 0.13 27.34
C GLU A 123 -1.79 1.22 27.08
N LEU A 124 -2.90 1.23 27.86
CA LEU A 124 -3.90 2.28 27.79
C LEU A 124 -3.31 3.67 28.09
N GLY A 125 -2.43 3.75 29.10
CA GLY A 125 -1.71 4.97 29.44
C GLY A 125 -0.86 5.49 28.27
N VAL A 126 -0.13 4.62 27.58
CA VAL A 126 0.66 4.98 26.41
C VAL A 126 -0.23 5.42 25.24
N ILE A 127 -1.31 4.68 24.95
CA ILE A 127 -2.25 5.00 23.87
C ILE A 127 -2.90 6.37 24.10
N LYS A 128 -3.33 6.65 25.33
CA LYS A 128 -3.90 7.94 25.74
C LYS A 128 -2.88 9.06 25.58
N LYS A 129 -1.68 8.89 26.11
CA LYS A 129 -0.61 9.89 26.05
C LYS A 129 -0.21 10.23 24.59
N MET A 130 -0.22 9.26 23.71
CA MET A 130 0.12 9.43 22.30
C MET A 130 -1.06 9.93 21.44
N GLY A 131 -2.30 10.04 22.00
CA GLY A 131 -3.48 10.56 21.30
C GLY A 131 -4.12 9.57 20.32
N TYR A 132 -3.93 8.25 20.49
CA TYR A 132 -4.44 7.24 19.57
C TYR A 132 -5.73 6.55 20.01
N VAL A 133 -6.43 7.09 21.00
CA VAL A 133 -7.68 6.51 21.54
C VAL A 133 -8.72 6.32 20.45
N ASP A 134 -9.02 7.38 19.68
CA ASP A 134 -10.01 7.33 18.60
C ASP A 134 -9.58 6.38 17.48
N TYR A 135 -8.28 6.27 17.21
CA TYR A 135 -7.75 5.32 16.23
C TYR A 135 -8.06 3.87 16.61
N PHE A 136 -7.83 3.48 17.87
CA PHE A 136 -8.17 2.15 18.36
C PHE A 136 -9.68 1.88 18.34
N LEU A 137 -10.49 2.87 18.67
CA LEU A 137 -11.95 2.75 18.61
C LEU A 137 -12.46 2.56 17.17
N ILE A 138 -11.89 3.28 16.21
CA ILE A 138 -12.25 3.14 14.79
C ILE A 138 -11.85 1.76 14.26
N VAL A 139 -10.65 1.29 14.60
CA VAL A 139 -10.19 -0.06 14.18
C VAL A 139 -11.04 -1.15 14.81
N TRP A 140 -11.35 -1.03 16.11
CA TRP A 140 -12.27 -1.93 16.80
C TRP A 140 -13.64 -1.96 16.13
N ASP A 141 -14.18 -0.81 15.76
CA ASP A 141 -15.53 -0.66 15.22
C ASP A 141 -15.73 -1.43 13.92
N PHE A 142 -14.86 -1.25 12.93
CA PHE A 142 -15.03 -1.95 11.66
C PHE A 142 -14.69 -3.47 11.76
N ILE A 143 -13.80 -3.86 12.67
CA ILE A 143 -13.54 -5.27 12.94
C ILE A 143 -14.76 -5.89 13.65
N HIS A 144 -15.33 -5.21 14.64
CA HIS A 144 -16.53 -5.64 15.33
C HIS A 144 -17.73 -5.76 14.37
N PHE A 145 -17.89 -4.79 13.46
CA PHE A 145 -18.88 -4.88 12.39
C PHE A 145 -18.66 -6.14 11.55
N ALA A 146 -17.45 -6.38 11.07
CA ALA A 146 -17.14 -7.56 10.26
C ALA A 146 -17.48 -8.87 11.01
N LYS A 147 -17.02 -9.00 12.26
CA LYS A 147 -17.32 -10.17 13.11
C LYS A 147 -18.81 -10.33 13.39
N SER A 148 -19.56 -9.24 13.58
CA SER A 148 -21.02 -9.27 13.79
C SER A 148 -21.81 -9.71 12.56
N LYS A 149 -21.22 -9.63 11.39
CA LYS A 149 -21.76 -10.06 10.09
C LYS A 149 -21.19 -11.39 9.62
N ASP A 150 -20.48 -12.12 10.49
CA ASP A 150 -19.77 -13.38 10.14
C ASP A 150 -18.84 -13.22 8.92
N ILE A 151 -18.23 -12.03 8.78
CA ILE A 151 -17.16 -11.79 7.82
C ILE A 151 -15.85 -12.21 8.48
N MET A 152 -15.14 -13.16 7.88
CA MET A 152 -13.89 -13.64 8.43
C MET A 152 -12.85 -12.53 8.49
N VAL A 153 -12.23 -12.41 9.69
CA VAL A 153 -11.11 -11.49 9.96
C VAL A 153 -9.90 -12.35 10.34
N GLY A 154 -8.75 -12.01 9.78
CA GLY A 154 -7.50 -12.69 10.12
C GLY A 154 -7.12 -12.49 11.60
N PRO A 155 -6.28 -13.38 12.17
CA PRO A 155 -5.94 -13.35 13.61
C PRO A 155 -5.05 -12.15 13.99
N GLY A 156 -4.69 -11.32 13.04
CA GLY A 156 -3.76 -10.22 13.18
C GLY A 156 -2.34 -10.57 12.75
N ARG A 157 -1.59 -9.55 12.37
CA ARG A 157 -0.19 -9.65 11.94
C ARG A 157 0.57 -8.36 12.30
N GLY A 158 1.86 -8.34 12.05
CA GLY A 158 2.70 -7.17 12.33
C GLY A 158 2.87 -6.90 13.81
N SER A 159 3.16 -5.66 14.17
CA SER A 159 3.49 -5.25 15.53
C SER A 159 2.29 -5.16 16.47
N ALA A 160 1.08 -4.96 15.94
CA ALA A 160 -0.16 -4.84 16.73
C ALA A 160 -0.46 -6.11 17.56
N ALA A 161 0.01 -7.28 17.10
CA ALA A 161 -0.10 -8.54 17.85
C ALA A 161 0.58 -8.50 19.23
N GLY A 162 1.47 -7.54 19.49
CA GLY A 162 2.13 -7.33 20.79
C GLY A 162 1.29 -6.58 21.83
N SER A 163 0.06 -6.14 21.49
CA SER A 163 -0.79 -5.33 22.35
C SER A 163 -1.88 -6.15 23.04
N VAL A 164 -1.93 -6.08 24.37
CA VAL A 164 -3.04 -6.62 25.20
C VAL A 164 -4.32 -5.82 24.94
N VAL A 165 -4.24 -4.52 24.71
CA VAL A 165 -5.38 -3.68 24.30
C VAL A 165 -5.97 -4.19 22.99
N ALA A 166 -5.17 -4.42 21.97
CA ALA A 166 -5.64 -4.94 20.68
C ALA A 166 -6.27 -6.34 20.82
N TYR A 167 -5.69 -7.20 21.65
CA TYR A 167 -6.22 -8.52 21.96
C TYR A 167 -7.55 -8.46 22.72
N SER A 168 -7.66 -7.61 23.74
CA SER A 168 -8.90 -7.41 24.51
C SER A 168 -10.04 -6.84 23.65
N LEU A 169 -9.72 -5.95 22.70
CA LEU A 169 -10.67 -5.40 21.74
C LEU A 169 -11.03 -6.35 20.59
N GLU A 170 -10.50 -7.55 20.59
CA GLU A 170 -10.66 -8.52 19.49
C GLU A 170 -10.17 -8.00 18.12
N ILE A 171 -9.29 -7.01 18.14
CA ILE A 171 -8.56 -6.53 16.94
C ILE A 171 -7.58 -7.63 16.48
N THR A 172 -6.93 -8.30 17.44
CA THR A 172 -6.07 -9.45 17.17
C THR A 172 -6.56 -10.67 17.97
N ASP A 173 -6.29 -11.86 17.45
CA ASP A 173 -6.59 -13.14 18.12
C ASP A 173 -5.31 -13.87 18.55
N ILE A 174 -4.15 -13.17 18.55
CA ILE A 174 -2.86 -13.66 19.06
C ILE A 174 -2.68 -13.12 20.46
N GLU A 175 -2.55 -14.02 21.43
CA GLU A 175 -2.36 -13.67 22.85
C GLU A 175 -0.90 -13.22 23.08
N PRO A 176 -0.65 -11.92 23.38
CA PRO A 176 0.71 -11.36 23.34
C PRO A 176 1.64 -11.86 24.48
N LEU A 177 1.10 -12.18 25.66
CA LEU A 177 1.93 -12.61 26.80
C LEU A 177 2.41 -14.04 26.63
N ARG A 178 1.58 -14.92 26.10
CA ARG A 178 1.93 -16.31 25.79
C ARG A 178 3.14 -16.41 24.86
N TYR A 179 3.22 -15.49 23.90
CA TYR A 179 4.30 -15.45 22.91
C TYR A 179 5.39 -14.43 23.27
N GLN A 180 5.32 -13.81 24.44
CA GLN A 180 6.30 -12.83 24.94
C GLN A 180 6.51 -11.67 23.95
N LEU A 181 5.43 -11.22 23.30
CA LEU A 181 5.48 -10.11 22.34
C LEU A 181 5.60 -8.77 23.08
N LEU A 182 6.41 -7.87 22.51
CA LEU A 182 6.71 -6.57 23.10
C LEU A 182 5.77 -5.51 22.52
N PHE A 183 5.03 -4.83 23.39
CA PHE A 183 4.18 -3.69 23.05
C PHE A 183 4.97 -2.51 22.48
N GLU A 184 6.17 -2.28 22.99
CA GLU A 184 7.05 -1.18 22.58
C GLU A 184 7.54 -1.30 21.13
N ARG A 185 7.40 -2.46 20.49
CA ARG A 185 7.60 -2.62 19.04
C ARG A 185 6.44 -2.07 18.22
N PHE A 186 5.26 -2.00 18.82
CA PHE A 186 4.05 -1.47 18.21
C PHE A 186 3.90 0.03 18.51
N LEU A 187 3.92 0.41 19.80
CA LEU A 187 3.86 1.79 20.26
C LEU A 187 4.98 2.09 21.24
N ASN A 188 5.80 3.08 20.88
CA ASN A 188 6.88 3.57 21.73
C ASN A 188 6.79 5.11 21.84
N PRO A 189 6.57 5.69 23.03
CA PRO A 189 6.53 7.13 23.23
C PRO A 189 7.79 7.88 22.80
N GLU A 190 8.95 7.21 22.77
CA GLU A 190 10.22 7.79 22.33
C GLU A 190 10.33 7.85 20.79
N ARG A 191 9.55 7.04 20.09
CA ARG A 191 9.50 7.01 18.64
C ARG A 191 8.14 7.53 18.15
N VAL A 192 8.09 8.79 17.76
CA VAL A 192 6.88 9.43 17.24
C VAL A 192 6.59 8.87 15.83
N SER A 193 5.95 7.72 15.76
CA SER A 193 5.38 7.18 14.53
C SER A 193 3.93 6.80 14.78
N MET A 194 3.06 7.04 13.79
CA MET A 194 1.67 6.60 13.86
C MET A 194 1.63 5.07 13.92
N PRO A 195 0.76 4.48 14.80
CA PRO A 195 0.56 3.04 14.81
C PRO A 195 -0.01 2.56 13.47
N ASP A 196 0.42 1.40 13.04
CA ASP A 196 -0.08 0.72 11.85
C ASP A 196 -0.67 -0.64 12.27
N ILE A 197 -1.98 -0.78 12.13
CA ILE A 197 -2.69 -2.04 12.42
C ILE A 197 -3.12 -2.65 11.09
N ASP A 198 -2.42 -3.70 10.70
CA ASP A 198 -2.73 -4.49 9.53
C ASP A 198 -3.90 -5.45 9.81
N VAL A 199 -4.99 -5.33 9.04
CA VAL A 199 -6.18 -6.18 9.18
C VAL A 199 -6.47 -6.89 7.87
N ASP A 200 -6.58 -8.21 7.93
CA ASP A 200 -6.93 -9.04 6.78
C ASP A 200 -8.40 -9.44 6.86
N PHE A 201 -9.19 -9.08 5.84
CA PHE A 201 -10.59 -9.47 5.71
C PHE A 201 -10.78 -10.52 4.62
N CYS A 202 -11.85 -11.30 4.73
CA CYS A 202 -12.31 -12.19 3.68
C CYS A 202 -12.31 -11.47 2.33
N PHE A 203 -11.60 -12.01 1.35
CA PHE A 203 -11.44 -11.40 0.02
C PHE A 203 -12.78 -11.14 -0.67
N GLU A 204 -13.73 -12.07 -0.56
CA GLU A 204 -15.03 -11.96 -1.22
C GLU A 204 -15.93 -10.90 -0.58
N ARG A 205 -15.82 -10.71 0.75
CA ARG A 205 -16.74 -9.85 1.52
C ARG A 205 -16.11 -8.57 2.08
N ARG A 206 -14.82 -8.31 1.80
CA ARG A 206 -14.14 -7.09 2.28
C ARG A 206 -14.83 -5.81 1.84
N GLN A 207 -15.52 -5.83 0.69
CA GLN A 207 -16.22 -4.66 0.20
C GLN A 207 -17.33 -4.22 1.14
N GLU A 208 -18.04 -5.16 1.79
CA GLU A 208 -19.08 -4.84 2.77
C GLU A 208 -18.52 -4.04 3.97
N VAL A 209 -17.29 -4.34 4.39
CA VAL A 209 -16.61 -3.60 5.48
C VAL A 209 -16.22 -2.19 5.01
N ILE A 210 -15.72 -2.06 3.78
CA ILE A 210 -15.39 -0.76 3.20
C ILE A 210 -16.65 0.11 3.09
N ASP A 211 -17.75 -0.46 2.59
CA ASP A 211 -19.04 0.23 2.44
C ASP A 211 -19.59 0.70 3.79
N TYR A 212 -19.47 -0.14 4.83
CA TYR A 212 -19.82 0.24 6.20
C TYR A 212 -19.01 1.45 6.71
N VAL A 213 -17.70 1.44 6.48
CA VAL A 213 -16.82 2.55 6.88
C VAL A 213 -17.19 3.83 6.13
N VAL A 214 -17.47 3.73 4.82
CA VAL A 214 -17.89 4.85 3.98
C VAL A 214 -19.25 5.41 4.45
N GLU A 215 -20.20 4.54 4.78
CA GLU A 215 -21.52 4.94 5.27
C GLU A 215 -21.42 5.62 6.63
N LYS A 216 -20.64 5.04 7.56
CA LYS A 216 -20.53 5.51 8.95
C LYS A 216 -19.73 6.81 9.06
N TYR A 217 -18.61 6.92 8.39
CA TYR A 217 -17.68 8.05 8.53
C TYR A 217 -17.82 9.12 7.45
N GLY A 218 -18.60 8.85 6.42
CA GLY A 218 -18.91 9.78 5.34
C GLY A 218 -18.09 9.54 4.07
N LYS A 219 -18.79 9.59 2.94
CA LYS A 219 -18.22 9.33 1.62
C LYS A 219 -17.06 10.28 1.25
N ASP A 220 -17.10 11.51 1.77
CA ASP A 220 -16.07 12.53 1.53
C ASP A 220 -14.87 12.42 2.51
N GLN A 221 -14.96 11.51 3.49
CA GLN A 221 -13.93 11.32 4.53
C GLN A 221 -13.17 9.99 4.36
N VAL A 222 -13.67 9.09 3.52
CA VAL A 222 -13.11 7.75 3.34
C VAL A 222 -12.66 7.58 1.90
N VAL A 223 -11.36 7.35 1.73
CA VAL A 223 -10.76 7.09 0.41
C VAL A 223 -9.81 5.90 0.48
N GLN A 224 -9.72 5.17 -0.61
CA GLN A 224 -8.69 4.15 -0.77
C GLN A 224 -7.36 4.80 -1.16
N ILE A 225 -6.29 4.40 -0.49
CA ILE A 225 -4.94 4.88 -0.81
C ILE A 225 -4.49 4.24 -2.12
N VAL A 226 -4.02 5.08 -3.05
CA VAL A 226 -3.40 4.60 -4.29
C VAL A 226 -2.07 3.92 -3.93
N THR A 227 -1.92 2.67 -4.34
CA THR A 227 -0.68 1.92 -4.18
C THR A 227 0.03 1.81 -5.51
N PHE A 228 1.24 2.37 -5.60
CA PHE A 228 2.10 2.18 -6.75
C PHE A 228 2.84 0.85 -6.61
N GLY A 229 2.56 -0.07 -7.54
CA GLY A 229 3.26 -1.35 -7.59
C GLY A 229 4.55 -1.22 -8.40
N THR A 230 5.61 -1.88 -7.94
CA THR A 230 6.84 -2.11 -8.71
C THR A 230 7.05 -3.59 -8.92
N LEU A 231 7.55 -3.96 -10.09
CA LEU A 231 7.92 -5.35 -10.35
C LEU A 231 9.24 -5.66 -9.64
N ALA A 232 9.25 -6.70 -8.79
CA ALA A 232 10.51 -7.18 -8.21
C ALA A 232 11.40 -7.78 -9.32
N ALA A 233 12.71 -7.55 -9.25
CA ALA A 233 13.67 -7.87 -10.31
C ALA A 233 13.51 -9.29 -10.89
N LYS A 234 13.43 -10.34 -10.03
CA LYS A 234 13.25 -11.73 -10.50
C LYS A 234 11.95 -11.97 -11.24
N ASN A 235 10.84 -11.40 -10.75
CA ASN A 235 9.53 -11.57 -11.39
C ASN A 235 9.47 -10.75 -12.67
N CYS A 236 10.06 -9.54 -12.68
CA CYS A 236 10.17 -8.72 -13.87
C CYS A 236 10.81 -9.47 -15.04
N ILE A 237 11.95 -10.13 -14.82
CA ILE A 237 12.63 -10.94 -15.86
C ILE A 237 11.71 -12.01 -16.45
N ARG A 238 10.95 -12.73 -15.60
CA ARG A 238 10.04 -13.78 -16.09
C ARG A 238 8.85 -13.20 -16.85
N ASP A 239 8.28 -12.11 -16.34
CA ASP A 239 7.10 -11.49 -16.95
C ASP A 239 7.43 -10.79 -18.27
N VAL A 240 8.55 -10.07 -18.33
CA VAL A 240 9.06 -9.47 -19.57
C VAL A 240 9.44 -10.55 -20.58
N GLY A 241 10.13 -11.60 -20.14
CA GLY A 241 10.49 -12.72 -21.00
C GLY A 241 9.27 -13.41 -21.63
N ARG A 242 8.21 -13.61 -20.83
CA ARG A 242 6.93 -14.13 -21.32
C ARG A 242 6.28 -13.18 -22.34
N ALA A 243 6.29 -11.89 -22.09
CA ALA A 243 5.73 -10.88 -22.99
C ALA A 243 6.52 -10.78 -24.30
N LEU A 244 7.85 -10.93 -24.26
CA LEU A 244 8.72 -10.96 -25.42
C LEU A 244 8.74 -12.31 -26.16
N ASP A 245 7.98 -13.30 -25.69
CA ASP A 245 7.93 -14.67 -26.22
C ASP A 245 9.28 -15.41 -26.18
N LEU A 246 10.10 -15.12 -25.16
CA LEU A 246 11.37 -15.80 -24.94
C LEU A 246 11.18 -17.17 -24.26
N PRO A 247 12.10 -18.14 -24.49
CA PRO A 247 12.04 -19.44 -23.83
C PRO A 247 12.05 -19.32 -22.30
N TYR A 248 11.12 -19.99 -21.62
CA TYR A 248 11.04 -19.97 -20.16
C TYR A 248 12.35 -20.38 -19.48
N SER A 249 13.07 -21.38 -20.04
CA SER A 249 14.36 -21.84 -19.53
C SER A 249 15.42 -20.75 -19.50
N LEU A 250 15.48 -19.90 -20.53
CA LEU A 250 16.38 -18.74 -20.57
C LEU A 250 15.99 -17.72 -19.48
N CYS A 251 14.71 -17.34 -19.42
CA CYS A 251 14.23 -16.37 -18.45
C CYS A 251 14.44 -16.83 -16.99
N ASP A 252 14.19 -18.11 -16.72
CA ASP A 252 14.37 -18.67 -15.37
C ASP A 252 15.86 -18.79 -14.99
N MET A 253 16.73 -19.14 -15.94
CA MET A 253 18.18 -19.12 -15.75
C MET A 253 18.66 -17.71 -15.36
N ILE A 254 18.30 -16.70 -16.14
CA ILE A 254 18.68 -15.30 -15.85
C ILE A 254 18.08 -14.82 -14.52
N ALA A 255 16.81 -15.11 -14.24
CA ALA A 255 16.18 -14.74 -12.98
C ALA A 255 16.87 -15.38 -11.76
N LYS A 256 17.41 -16.61 -11.88
CA LYS A 256 18.16 -17.28 -10.81
C LYS A 256 19.51 -16.63 -10.50
N LEU A 257 20.11 -15.95 -11.48
CA LEU A 257 21.35 -15.20 -11.28
C LEU A 257 21.17 -13.90 -10.49
N ILE A 258 19.93 -13.41 -10.34
CA ILE A 258 19.63 -12.26 -9.51
C ILE A 258 19.67 -12.67 -8.04
N PRO A 259 20.52 -12.05 -7.17
CA PRO A 259 20.59 -12.40 -5.74
C PRO A 259 19.24 -12.22 -5.01
N ALA A 260 18.99 -13.09 -4.03
CA ALA A 260 17.76 -13.04 -3.22
C ALA A 260 17.93 -12.10 -2.00
N GLU A 261 18.24 -10.83 -2.27
CA GLU A 261 18.37 -9.79 -1.26
C GLU A 261 17.16 -8.84 -1.29
N LEU A 262 16.84 -8.25 -0.13
CA LEU A 262 15.78 -7.25 -0.04
C LEU A 262 16.13 -6.01 -0.88
N ASN A 263 15.16 -5.51 -1.66
CA ASN A 263 15.31 -4.36 -2.54
C ASN A 263 16.41 -4.53 -3.62
N MET A 264 16.66 -5.76 -4.07
CA MET A 264 17.58 -6.01 -5.18
C MET A 264 17.00 -5.43 -6.48
N THR A 265 17.75 -4.55 -7.13
CA THR A 265 17.45 -4.03 -8.48
C THR A 265 18.22 -4.79 -9.54
N ILE A 266 17.78 -4.70 -10.79
CA ILE A 266 18.47 -5.31 -11.93
C ILE A 266 19.88 -4.72 -12.10
N ASP A 267 20.02 -3.39 -12.02
CA ASP A 267 21.32 -2.71 -12.11
C ASP A 267 22.29 -3.17 -11.02
N ARG A 268 21.80 -3.29 -9.79
CA ARG A 268 22.61 -3.80 -8.69
C ARG A 268 23.01 -5.26 -8.93
N ALA A 269 22.09 -6.08 -9.43
CA ALA A 269 22.37 -7.48 -9.74
C ALA A 269 23.45 -7.62 -10.82
N LEU A 270 23.39 -6.81 -11.89
CA LEU A 270 24.43 -6.74 -12.94
C LEU A 270 25.81 -6.35 -12.39
N ASN A 271 25.86 -5.50 -11.36
CA ASN A 271 27.12 -5.07 -10.76
C ASN A 271 27.72 -6.10 -9.78
N VAL A 272 26.88 -6.88 -9.09
CA VAL A 272 27.36 -7.82 -8.05
C VAL A 272 27.51 -9.26 -8.54
N ASN A 273 26.88 -9.63 -9.68
CA ASN A 273 26.98 -10.97 -10.25
C ASN A 273 27.70 -10.94 -11.63
N PRO A 274 28.98 -11.37 -11.69
CA PRO A 274 29.74 -11.36 -12.94
C PRO A 274 29.17 -12.30 -14.04
N GLU A 275 28.51 -13.39 -13.65
CA GLU A 275 27.89 -14.33 -14.58
C GLU A 275 26.68 -13.70 -15.26
N LEU A 276 25.80 -13.00 -14.49
CA LEU A 276 24.70 -12.24 -15.05
C LEU A 276 25.21 -11.16 -16.00
N ARG A 277 26.25 -10.45 -15.61
CA ARG A 277 26.91 -9.44 -16.45
C ARG A 277 27.44 -10.01 -17.74
N SER A 278 28.11 -11.18 -17.69
CA SER A 278 28.63 -11.87 -18.87
C SER A 278 27.52 -12.25 -19.85
N HIS A 279 26.40 -12.78 -19.36
CA HIS A 279 25.25 -13.07 -20.21
C HIS A 279 24.66 -11.80 -20.85
N TYR A 280 24.52 -10.71 -20.06
CA TYR A 280 24.05 -9.42 -20.58
C TYR A 280 24.95 -8.86 -21.72
N ASP A 281 26.26 -8.96 -21.56
CA ASP A 281 27.22 -8.40 -22.53
C ASP A 281 27.38 -9.27 -23.79
N SER A 282 27.14 -10.60 -23.70
CA SER A 282 27.40 -11.55 -24.78
C SER A 282 26.16 -12.00 -25.56
N ASP A 283 24.96 -11.96 -24.95
CA ASP A 283 23.72 -12.47 -25.55
C ASP A 283 22.73 -11.32 -25.84
N PRO A 284 22.46 -11.05 -27.16
CA PRO A 284 21.49 -10.00 -27.51
C PRO A 284 20.07 -10.22 -26.99
N GLN A 285 19.63 -11.49 -26.79
CA GLN A 285 18.32 -11.79 -26.24
C GLN A 285 18.27 -11.43 -24.75
N VAL A 286 19.34 -11.75 -24.02
CA VAL A 286 19.47 -11.38 -22.60
C VAL A 286 19.56 -9.87 -22.45
N LYS A 287 20.31 -9.20 -23.34
CA LYS A 287 20.41 -7.74 -23.34
C LYS A 287 19.05 -7.06 -23.59
N LYS A 288 18.20 -7.64 -24.43
CA LYS A 288 16.86 -7.15 -24.69
C LYS A 288 15.90 -7.45 -23.54
N LEU A 289 16.09 -8.57 -22.83
CA LEU A 289 15.28 -9.00 -21.69
C LEU A 289 15.52 -8.10 -20.46
N ILE A 290 16.76 -7.67 -20.23
CA ILE A 290 17.24 -6.83 -19.14
C ILE A 290 17.10 -5.34 -19.48
#